data_3abdcf071ce358de88617d57304649c6
#
_entry.id   3abdcf071ce358de88617d57304649c6
#
_cell.length_a   1.000
_cell.length_b   1.000
_cell.length_c   1.000
_cell.angle_alpha   90.00
_cell.angle_beta   90.00
_cell.angle_gamma   90.00
#
_symmetry.space_group_name_H-M   'P 1'
#
loop_
_entity.id
_entity.type
_entity.pdbx_description
1 polymer ?
#
loop_
_entity_poly.entity_id
_entity_poly.type
_entity_poly.pdbx_seq_one_letter_code
_entity_poly.pdbx_strand_id
1 'polypeptide(L)'
;MKHQTHHISAYLKKIKASNKELTKKEHFKDLLHHLYHGEKEIESIIDAISAGSEKTILNIPRHNKKHRGSADTLYNNIIIEFENELKVTFKHAKEQLAGYMLGQFKSGEGYNFTLIASDFIHWKVVTPDVSQLDKLDTLQEHELILNEVATASFA
;
A
#
# COMPACT_ATOMS: atom_id res chain seq x y z
N MET A 1 7.09 -17.95 -19.51
CA MET A 1 7.33 -18.32 -18.09
C MET A 1 8.80 -18.25 -17.68
N LYS A 2 9.76 -18.85 -18.38
CA LYS A 2 11.19 -18.80 -17.98
C LYS A 2 11.77 -17.38 -17.86
N HIS A 3 11.40 -16.44 -18.73
CA HIS A 3 11.86 -15.05 -18.67
C HIS A 3 11.32 -14.31 -17.44
N GLN A 4 10.07 -14.51 -17.10
CA GLN A 4 9.46 -13.87 -15.93
C GLN A 4 10.12 -14.31 -14.62
N THR A 5 10.41 -15.61 -14.50
CA THR A 5 11.09 -16.19 -13.34
C THR A 5 12.48 -15.57 -13.14
N HIS A 6 13.21 -15.34 -14.24
CA HIS A 6 14.54 -14.71 -14.19
C HIS A 6 14.45 -13.27 -13.65
N HIS A 7 13.51 -12.48 -14.13
CA HIS A 7 13.30 -11.09 -13.65
C HIS A 7 12.94 -11.05 -12.17
N ILE A 8 12.06 -11.95 -11.72
CA ILE A 8 11.67 -12.04 -10.30
C ILE A 8 12.87 -12.44 -9.44
N SER A 9 13.66 -13.42 -9.85
CA SER A 9 14.86 -13.85 -9.11
C SER A 9 15.89 -12.72 -8.98
N ALA A 10 16.14 -11.98 -10.06
CA ALA A 10 17.05 -10.84 -10.06
C ALA A 10 16.52 -9.73 -9.15
N TYR A 11 15.23 -9.45 -9.20
CA TYR A 11 14.55 -8.49 -8.33
C TYR A 11 14.72 -8.85 -6.85
N LEU A 12 14.45 -10.10 -6.47
CA LEU A 12 14.57 -10.54 -5.08
C LEU A 12 15.98 -10.33 -4.53
N LYS A 13 17.01 -10.61 -5.34
CA LYS A 13 18.40 -10.35 -4.96
C LYS A 13 18.64 -8.87 -4.67
N LYS A 14 18.15 -7.99 -5.54
CA LYS A 14 18.29 -6.54 -5.39
C LYS A 14 17.57 -6.02 -4.14
N ILE A 15 16.35 -6.50 -3.89
CA ILE A 15 15.57 -6.11 -2.71
C ILE A 15 16.28 -6.55 -1.42
N LYS A 16 16.76 -7.79 -1.35
CA LYS A 16 17.45 -8.32 -0.17
C LYS A 16 18.78 -7.60 0.10
N ALA A 17 19.44 -7.12 -0.95
CA ALA A 17 20.69 -6.36 -0.84
C ALA A 17 20.48 -4.88 -0.49
N SER A 18 19.27 -4.36 -0.61
CA SER A 18 18.94 -2.96 -0.33
C SER A 18 18.36 -2.79 1.08
N ASN A 19 18.81 -1.76 1.76
CA ASN A 19 18.29 -1.35 3.07
C ASN A 19 17.52 -0.02 3.02
N LYS A 20 17.36 0.56 1.83
CA LYS A 20 16.66 1.82 1.61
C LYS A 20 15.33 1.59 0.89
N GLU A 21 14.27 2.05 1.48
CA GLU A 21 12.91 1.95 0.92
C GLU A 21 12.80 2.57 -0.47
N LEU A 22 13.36 3.77 -0.67
CA LEU A 22 13.33 4.43 -1.98
C LEU A 22 13.97 3.56 -3.07
N THR A 23 15.11 2.94 -2.78
CA THR A 23 15.79 2.04 -3.71
C THR A 23 14.95 0.81 -4.01
N LYS A 24 14.26 0.27 -3.01
CA LYS A 24 13.33 -0.85 -3.20
C LYS A 24 12.14 -0.46 -4.07
N LYS A 25 11.59 0.74 -3.91
CA LYS A 25 10.53 1.28 -4.77
C LYS A 25 10.96 1.33 -6.24
N GLU A 26 12.18 1.80 -6.50
CA GLU A 26 12.73 1.85 -7.85
C GLU A 26 12.89 0.45 -8.46
N HIS A 27 13.43 -0.50 -7.70
CA HIS A 27 13.57 -1.89 -8.17
C HIS A 27 12.22 -2.54 -8.45
N PHE A 28 11.22 -2.26 -7.64
CA PHE A 28 9.86 -2.77 -7.86
C PHE A 28 9.25 -2.20 -9.15
N LYS A 29 9.39 -0.91 -9.37
CA LYS A 29 8.94 -0.26 -10.61
C LYS A 29 9.61 -0.87 -11.84
N ASP A 30 10.92 -1.07 -11.79
CA ASP A 30 11.68 -1.71 -12.87
C ASP A 30 11.20 -3.13 -13.14
N LEU A 31 10.92 -3.91 -12.10
CA LEU A 31 10.36 -5.25 -12.25
C LEU A 31 9.05 -5.22 -13.01
N LEU A 32 8.12 -4.34 -12.63
CA LEU A 32 6.82 -4.24 -13.28
C LEU A 32 6.96 -3.85 -14.75
N HIS A 33 7.85 -2.92 -15.10
CA HIS A 33 8.13 -2.57 -16.48
C HIS A 33 8.71 -3.73 -17.30
N HIS A 34 9.55 -4.55 -16.70
CA HIS A 34 10.09 -5.74 -17.36
C HIS A 34 9.03 -6.81 -17.59
N LEU A 35 8.14 -7.03 -16.60
CA LEU A 35 7.09 -8.05 -16.69
C LEU A 35 5.99 -7.68 -17.71
N TYR A 36 5.70 -6.40 -17.85
CA TYR A 36 4.59 -5.89 -18.67
C TYR A 36 5.07 -5.05 -19.85
N HIS A 37 6.29 -5.28 -20.31
CA HIS A 37 6.86 -4.55 -21.44
C HIS A 37 5.99 -4.65 -22.68
N GLY A 38 5.70 -3.50 -23.29
CA GLY A 38 4.89 -3.41 -24.52
C GLY A 38 3.38 -3.32 -24.28
N GLU A 39 2.91 -3.45 -23.05
CA GLU A 39 1.50 -3.31 -22.69
C GLU A 39 1.21 -1.87 -22.23
N LYS A 40 0.95 -0.97 -23.17
CA LYS A 40 0.85 0.48 -22.92
C LYS A 40 -0.16 0.88 -21.83
N GLU A 41 -1.31 0.21 -21.77
CA GLU A 41 -2.32 0.48 -20.76
C GLU A 41 -1.82 0.12 -19.36
N ILE A 42 -1.09 -0.99 -19.25
CA ILE A 42 -0.51 -1.43 -17.98
C ILE A 42 0.66 -0.55 -17.58
N GLU A 43 1.50 -0.12 -18.52
CA GLU A 43 2.62 0.79 -18.24
C GLU A 43 2.16 2.11 -17.60
N SER A 44 1.04 2.66 -18.03
CA SER A 44 0.49 3.88 -17.42
C SER A 44 0.03 3.65 -15.97
N ILE A 45 -0.49 2.46 -15.68
CA ILE A 45 -0.91 2.08 -14.31
C ILE A 45 0.31 1.83 -13.41
N ILE A 46 1.37 1.24 -13.95
CA ILE A 46 2.61 0.95 -13.20
C ILE A 46 3.16 2.23 -12.55
N ASP A 47 3.22 3.33 -13.27
CA ASP A 47 3.70 4.60 -12.73
C ASP A 47 2.83 5.11 -11.56
N ALA A 48 1.54 4.82 -11.59
CA ALA A 48 0.62 5.22 -10.54
C ALA A 48 0.69 4.33 -9.29
N ILE A 49 0.90 3.02 -9.44
CA ILE A 49 0.84 2.05 -8.33
C ILE A 49 2.19 1.70 -7.72
N SER A 50 3.29 1.94 -8.43
CA SER A 50 4.63 1.55 -8.00
C SER A 50 5.31 2.54 -7.04
N ALA A 51 4.53 3.38 -6.38
CA ALA A 51 4.99 4.33 -5.37
C ALA A 51 5.98 5.39 -5.89
N GLY A 52 5.77 5.87 -7.12
CA GLY A 52 6.55 6.96 -7.68
C GLY A 52 6.12 8.33 -7.18
N SER A 53 4.89 8.49 -6.73
CA SER A 53 4.30 9.78 -6.34
C SER A 53 3.46 9.61 -5.09
N GLU A 54 3.94 10.14 -3.97
CA GLU A 54 3.15 10.22 -2.75
C GLU A 54 1.86 11.01 -2.97
N LYS A 55 0.76 10.53 -2.41
CA LYS A 55 -0.55 11.19 -2.48
C LYS A 55 -0.98 11.71 -1.13
N THR A 56 -1.31 12.99 -1.08
CA THR A 56 -1.81 13.62 0.15
C THR A 56 -3.19 13.12 0.50
N ILE A 57 -3.36 12.68 1.74
CA ILE A 57 -4.64 12.31 2.34
C ILE A 57 -5.00 13.36 3.39
N LEU A 58 -6.19 13.90 3.29
CA LEU A 58 -6.70 14.91 4.21
C LEU A 58 -7.63 14.29 5.25
N ASN A 59 -7.91 15.05 6.31
CA ASN A 59 -8.94 14.73 7.32
C ASN A 59 -8.68 13.41 8.08
N ILE A 60 -7.42 13.00 8.22
CA ILE A 60 -7.07 11.83 9.03
C ILE A 60 -7.40 12.12 10.49
N PRO A 61 -8.26 11.32 11.14
CA PRO A 61 -8.64 11.56 12.53
C PRO A 61 -7.59 11.01 13.50
N ARG A 62 -6.80 11.91 14.06
CA ARG A 62 -5.74 11.61 15.02
C ARG A 62 -5.79 12.58 16.17
N HIS A 63 -5.79 12.09 17.41
CA HIS A 63 -5.87 12.92 18.62
C HIS A 63 -7.06 13.90 18.60
N ASN A 64 -8.22 13.44 18.12
CA ASN A 64 -9.45 14.22 17.97
C ASN A 64 -9.33 15.46 17.08
N LYS A 65 -8.31 15.48 16.20
CA LYS A 65 -8.08 16.55 15.22
C LYS A 65 -7.95 15.96 13.83
N LYS A 66 -8.13 16.80 12.83
CA LYS A 66 -7.90 16.46 11.42
C LYS A 66 -6.43 16.66 11.10
N HIS A 67 -5.79 15.61 10.61
CA HIS A 67 -4.40 15.62 10.18
C HIS A 67 -4.30 15.39 8.68
N ARG A 68 -3.13 15.73 8.15
CA ARG A 68 -2.74 15.45 6.78
C ARG A 68 -1.69 14.34 6.79
N GLY A 69 -1.77 13.41 5.85
CA GLY A 69 -0.76 12.39 5.64
C GLY A 69 -0.42 12.22 4.18
N SER A 70 0.52 11.35 3.89
CA SER A 70 0.93 10.99 2.53
C SER A 70 0.94 9.48 2.39
N ALA A 71 0.08 8.95 1.52
CA ALA A 71 0.13 7.54 1.15
C ALA A 71 1.16 7.32 0.04
N ASP A 72 1.87 6.21 0.10
CA ASP A 72 2.82 5.85 -0.97
C ASP A 72 2.11 5.66 -2.30
N THR A 73 0.96 5.00 -2.28
CA THR A 73 0.10 4.83 -3.45
C THR A 73 -1.35 5.10 -3.07
N LEU A 74 -2.00 5.93 -3.86
CA LEU A 74 -3.45 6.07 -3.90
C LEU A 74 -3.84 6.10 -5.39
N TYR A 75 -4.41 5.01 -5.87
CA TYR A 75 -4.86 4.88 -7.24
C TYR A 75 -6.28 4.31 -7.24
N ASN A 76 -7.26 5.09 -7.74
CA ASN A 76 -8.68 4.76 -7.64
C ASN A 76 -9.06 4.42 -6.20
N ASN A 77 -9.45 3.19 -5.93
CA ASN A 77 -9.80 2.70 -4.59
C ASN A 77 -8.71 1.82 -3.96
N ILE A 78 -7.49 1.91 -4.45
CA ILE A 78 -6.35 1.15 -3.92
C ILE A 78 -5.44 2.10 -3.14
N ILE A 79 -5.14 1.74 -1.89
CA ILE A 79 -4.14 2.42 -1.07
C ILE A 79 -3.06 1.40 -0.71
N ILE A 80 -1.81 1.72 -1.01
CA ILE A 80 -0.66 0.88 -0.66
C ILE A 80 0.28 1.68 0.24
N GLU A 81 0.69 1.06 1.34
CA GLU A 81 1.76 1.55 2.19
C GLU A 81 2.94 0.59 2.10
N PHE A 82 4.09 1.10 1.72
CA PHE A 82 5.32 0.33 1.63
C PHE A 82 6.16 0.52 2.88
N GLU A 83 6.72 -0.57 3.37
CA GLU A 83 7.57 -0.64 4.53
C GLU A 83 8.90 -1.30 4.16
N ASN A 84 9.93 -1.03 4.93
CA ASN A 84 11.23 -1.64 4.68
C ASN A 84 11.24 -3.13 5.05
N GLU A 85 10.57 -3.50 6.13
CA GLU A 85 10.47 -4.86 6.61
C GLU A 85 9.10 -5.09 7.26
N LEU A 86 8.17 -5.69 6.53
CA LEU A 86 6.78 -5.84 6.93
C LEU A 86 6.60 -6.68 8.20
N LYS A 87 7.45 -7.69 8.39
CA LYS A 87 7.42 -8.54 9.59
C LYS A 87 7.55 -7.72 10.88
N VAL A 88 8.33 -6.64 10.84
CA VAL A 88 8.58 -5.77 12.00
C VAL A 88 7.56 -4.65 12.09
N THR A 89 7.15 -4.07 10.97
CA THR A 89 6.38 -2.82 10.92
C THR A 89 4.93 -2.97 10.47
N PHE A 90 4.43 -4.20 10.36
CA PHE A 90 3.06 -4.43 9.86
C PHE A 90 1.99 -3.73 10.69
N LYS A 91 2.14 -3.72 12.01
CA LYS A 91 1.21 -3.00 12.89
C LYS A 91 1.17 -1.51 12.57
N HIS A 92 2.33 -0.90 12.36
CA HIS A 92 2.45 0.50 11.98
C HIS A 92 1.82 0.78 10.61
N ALA A 93 2.10 -0.07 9.62
CA ALA A 93 1.50 0.04 8.29
C ALA A 93 -0.04 -0.04 8.34
N LYS A 94 -0.59 -0.96 9.14
CA LYS A 94 -2.04 -1.05 9.33
C LYS A 94 -2.62 0.23 9.94
N GLU A 95 -1.96 0.81 10.92
CA GLU A 95 -2.40 2.04 11.55
C GLU A 95 -2.41 3.20 10.55
N GLN A 96 -1.38 3.31 9.72
CA GLN A 96 -1.34 4.31 8.64
C GLN A 96 -2.46 4.08 7.62
N LEU A 97 -2.66 2.84 7.16
CA LEU A 97 -3.73 2.50 6.23
C LEU A 97 -5.12 2.80 6.81
N ALA A 98 -5.33 2.54 8.08
CA ALA A 98 -6.58 2.89 8.77
C ALA A 98 -6.80 4.40 8.75
N GLY A 99 -5.78 5.18 9.06
CA GLY A 99 -5.83 6.63 8.99
C GLY A 99 -6.15 7.15 7.59
N TYR A 100 -5.51 6.61 6.57
CA TYR A 100 -5.75 7.01 5.18
C TYR A 100 -7.17 6.69 4.73
N MET A 101 -7.67 5.50 5.04
CA MET A 101 -9.04 5.13 4.72
C MET A 101 -10.06 6.03 5.41
N LEU A 102 -9.87 6.30 6.71
CA LEU A 102 -10.75 7.20 7.45
C LEU A 102 -10.69 8.64 6.92
N GLY A 103 -9.49 9.11 6.54
CA GLY A 103 -9.32 10.41 5.90
C GLY A 103 -10.09 10.52 4.58
N GLN A 104 -10.01 9.51 3.73
CA GLN A 104 -10.77 9.43 2.49
C GLN A 104 -12.27 9.38 2.75
N PHE A 105 -12.70 8.58 3.71
CA PHE A 105 -14.10 8.51 4.12
C PHE A 105 -14.63 9.90 4.57
N LYS A 106 -13.88 10.58 5.42
CA LYS A 106 -14.24 11.93 5.91
C LYS A 106 -14.18 12.99 4.81
N SER A 107 -13.44 12.74 3.75
CA SER A 107 -13.37 13.60 2.57
C SER A 107 -14.47 13.32 1.55
N GLY A 108 -15.38 12.40 1.83
CA GLY A 108 -16.52 12.06 0.97
C GLY A 108 -16.25 10.99 -0.07
N GLU A 109 -15.11 10.28 0.01
CA GLU A 109 -14.70 9.25 -0.96
C GLU A 109 -15.26 7.85 -0.64
N GLY A 110 -16.09 7.71 0.41
CA GLY A 110 -16.63 6.44 0.84
C GLY A 110 -15.62 5.58 1.60
N TYR A 111 -15.90 4.29 1.72
CA TYR A 111 -15.04 3.35 2.45
C TYR A 111 -14.67 2.09 1.66
N ASN A 112 -15.01 2.03 0.39
CA ASN A 112 -14.75 0.87 -0.45
C ASN A 112 -13.32 0.92 -1.02
N PHE A 113 -12.34 0.67 -0.16
CA PHE A 113 -10.93 0.68 -0.52
C PHE A 113 -10.32 -0.71 -0.38
N THR A 114 -9.38 -1.02 -1.28
CA THR A 114 -8.44 -2.13 -1.13
C THR A 114 -7.18 -1.59 -0.46
N LEU A 115 -6.90 -2.07 0.75
CA LEU A 115 -5.77 -1.61 1.55
C LEU A 115 -4.67 -2.67 1.54
N ILE A 116 -3.47 -2.26 1.17
CA ILE A 116 -2.33 -3.17 0.99
C ILE A 116 -1.12 -2.63 1.75
N ALA A 117 -0.48 -3.50 2.54
CA ALA A 117 0.84 -3.26 3.12
C ALA A 117 1.84 -4.19 2.47
N SER A 118 3.02 -3.68 2.13
CA SER A 118 4.07 -4.46 1.46
C SER A 118 5.48 -4.02 1.85
N ASP A 119 6.41 -4.98 1.85
CA ASP A 119 7.85 -4.72 1.92
C ASP A 119 8.55 -5.06 0.59
N PHE A 120 7.80 -5.08 -0.51
CA PHE A 120 8.27 -5.41 -1.86
C PHE A 120 8.52 -6.91 -2.10
N ILE A 121 8.42 -7.73 -1.08
CA ILE A 121 8.52 -9.20 -1.14
C ILE A 121 7.22 -9.82 -0.67
N HIS A 122 6.73 -9.36 0.48
CA HIS A 122 5.50 -9.81 1.12
C HIS A 122 4.40 -8.78 0.92
N TRP A 123 3.20 -9.25 0.65
CA TRP A 123 2.02 -8.43 0.38
C TRP A 123 0.88 -8.88 1.26
N LYS A 124 0.28 -7.95 1.99
CA LYS A 124 -0.87 -8.24 2.86
C LYS A 124 -2.01 -7.31 2.52
N VAL A 125 -3.17 -7.90 2.24
CA VAL A 125 -4.41 -7.16 2.03
C VAL A 125 -5.19 -7.16 3.32
N VAL A 126 -5.63 -5.98 3.74
CA VAL A 126 -6.40 -5.78 4.97
C VAL A 126 -7.72 -5.08 4.66
N THR A 127 -8.71 -5.30 5.51
CA THR A 127 -10.03 -4.70 5.37
C THR A 127 -10.57 -4.28 6.73
N PRO A 128 -11.40 -3.22 6.81
CA PRO A 128 -12.03 -2.83 8.05
C PRO A 128 -12.91 -3.93 8.63
N ASP A 129 -12.88 -4.04 9.94
CA ASP A 129 -13.80 -4.93 10.65
C ASP A 129 -15.24 -4.53 10.35
N VAL A 130 -16.06 -5.49 9.94
CA VAL A 130 -17.45 -5.24 9.53
C VAL A 130 -18.26 -4.59 10.64
N SER A 131 -17.98 -4.92 11.91
CA SER A 131 -18.68 -4.35 13.07
C SER A 131 -18.48 -2.84 13.24
N GLN A 132 -17.48 -2.26 12.55
CA GLN A 132 -17.16 -0.84 12.67
C GLN A 132 -17.62 0.01 11.48
N LEU A 133 -18.15 -0.60 10.43
CA LEU A 133 -18.51 0.11 9.19
C LEU A 133 -19.63 1.15 9.39
N ASP A 134 -20.50 0.97 10.37
CA ASP A 134 -21.59 1.89 10.68
C ASP A 134 -21.19 3.08 11.54
N LYS A 135 -19.95 3.13 12.02
CA LYS A 135 -19.44 4.19 12.92
C LYS A 135 -18.11 4.78 12.50
N LEU A 136 -17.75 4.67 11.21
CA LEU A 136 -16.48 5.19 10.68
C LEU A 136 -16.29 6.69 10.91
N ASP A 137 -17.36 7.47 10.95
CA ASP A 137 -17.33 8.90 11.20
C ASP A 137 -16.94 9.26 12.64
N THR A 138 -17.00 8.32 13.57
CA THR A 138 -16.67 8.52 14.99
C THR A 138 -15.30 7.98 15.38
N LEU A 139 -14.63 7.19 14.50
CA LEU A 139 -13.38 6.52 14.82
C LEU A 139 -12.17 7.41 14.59
N GLN A 140 -11.16 7.23 15.45
CA GLN A 140 -9.80 7.72 15.25
C GLN A 140 -8.97 6.65 14.54
N GLU A 141 -7.82 7.03 13.96
CA GLU A 141 -6.99 6.08 13.20
C GLU A 141 -6.55 4.86 14.00
N HIS A 142 -6.30 5.00 15.30
CA HIS A 142 -5.88 3.90 16.16
C HIS A 142 -7.04 2.99 16.61
N GLU A 143 -8.28 3.41 16.38
CA GLU A 143 -9.48 2.68 16.80
C GLU A 143 -10.03 1.77 15.71
N LEU A 144 -9.76 2.07 14.44
CA LEU A 144 -10.22 1.24 13.33
C LEU A 144 -9.41 -0.06 13.26
N ILE A 145 -10.11 -1.18 13.37
CA ILE A 145 -9.51 -2.50 13.26
C ILE A 145 -9.45 -2.91 11.79
N LEU A 146 -8.25 -3.26 11.33
CA LEU A 146 -8.04 -3.82 10.00
C LEU A 146 -7.67 -5.29 10.13
N ASN A 147 -8.45 -6.14 9.49
CA ASN A 147 -8.27 -7.59 9.49
C ASN A 147 -7.54 -8.01 8.20
N GLU A 148 -6.56 -8.90 8.35
CA GLU A 148 -5.87 -9.50 7.21
C GLU A 148 -6.80 -10.47 6.48
N VAL A 149 -6.99 -10.28 5.18
CA VAL A 149 -7.88 -11.10 4.34
C VAL A 149 -7.15 -11.86 3.26
N ALA A 150 -5.95 -11.45 2.91
CA ALA A 150 -5.11 -12.13 1.93
C ALA A 150 -3.64 -11.83 2.17
N THR A 151 -2.79 -12.75 1.77
CA THR A 151 -1.34 -12.60 1.79
C THR A 151 -0.73 -13.24 0.55
N ALA A 152 0.34 -12.64 0.05
CA ALA A 152 1.11 -13.16 -1.06
C ALA A 152 2.60 -12.85 -0.85
N SER A 153 3.46 -13.57 -1.55
CA SER A 153 4.90 -13.39 -1.46
C SER A 153 5.56 -13.81 -2.77
N PHE A 154 6.65 -13.12 -3.13
CA PHE A 154 7.52 -13.54 -4.25
C PHE A 154 8.50 -14.64 -3.83
N ALA A 155 8.62 -14.91 -2.58
CA ALA A 155 9.58 -15.93 -2.07
C ALA A 155 9.02 -17.35 -2.15
#